data_9285d6708105e838ba2f9fa1b77f1355
#
_entry.id   9285d6708105e838ba2f9fa1b77f1355
#
_cell.length_a   1.000
_cell.length_b   1.000
_cell.length_c   1.000
_cell.angle_alpha   90.00
_cell.angle_beta   90.00
_cell.angle_gamma   90.00
#
_symmetry.space_group_name_H-M   'P 1'
#
loop_
_entity.id
_entity.type
_entity.pdbx_description
1 polymer ?
#
loop_
_entity_poly.entity_id
_entity_poly.type
_entity_poly.pdbx_seq_one_letter_code
_entity_poly.pdbx_strand_id
1 'polypeptide(L)'
;MARYIPCTERITADELADLLACEVFDKYGVPLGIVSDRGAVFTSDFWRTFCWNLKVRRRLSTAYHPQTDGETERQNQTLEHYLRVYAGSRQDNWAGLLSAAEFAYNNSMHSTTGMPPFQAYTGTKPSYREPVEGNRPEGEVPIVS
;
A
#
# COMPACT_ATOMS: atom_id res chain seq x y z
N MET A 1 -8.15 2.53 -1.66
CA MET A 1 -6.96 3.16 -1.06
C MET A 1 -5.85 2.12 -0.99
N ALA A 2 -4.63 2.48 -1.33
CA ALA A 2 -3.48 1.59 -1.27
C ALA A 2 -2.71 1.76 0.04
N ARG A 3 -2.03 0.71 0.46
CA ARG A 3 -1.10 0.69 1.57
C ARG A 3 0.18 -0.02 1.14
N TYR A 4 1.32 0.64 1.30
CA TYR A 4 2.63 0.09 0.95
C TYR A 4 3.40 -0.24 2.22
N ILE A 5 3.64 -1.52 2.45
CA ILE A 5 4.26 -2.00 3.68
C ILE A 5 5.54 -2.76 3.31
N PRO A 6 6.72 -2.27 3.72
CA PRO A 6 7.96 -2.97 3.42
C PRO A 6 8.04 -4.29 4.21
N CYS A 7 8.42 -5.34 3.52
CA CYS A 7 8.68 -6.63 4.12
C CYS A 7 9.82 -7.35 3.39
N THR A 8 10.32 -8.44 3.94
CA THR A 8 11.34 -9.27 3.29
C THR A 8 10.69 -10.29 2.36
N GLU A 9 11.42 -10.75 1.34
CA GLU A 9 10.96 -11.82 0.44
C GLU A 9 10.70 -13.15 1.17
N ARG A 10 11.32 -13.32 2.34
CA ARG A 10 11.21 -14.54 3.15
C ARG A 10 10.22 -14.39 4.31
N ILE A 11 9.33 -13.39 4.24
CA ILE A 11 8.31 -13.19 5.27
C ILE A 11 7.50 -14.48 5.46
N THR A 12 7.32 -14.89 6.70
CA THR A 12 6.52 -16.05 7.05
C THR A 12 5.03 -15.68 7.17
N ALA A 13 4.16 -16.68 7.24
CA ALA A 13 2.72 -16.44 7.31
C ALA A 13 2.28 -15.77 8.62
N ASP A 14 2.94 -16.10 9.73
CA ASP A 14 2.72 -15.47 11.03
C ASP A 14 3.23 -14.04 11.07
N GLU A 15 4.42 -13.77 10.56
CA GLU A 15 4.96 -12.41 10.43
C GLU A 15 4.07 -11.52 9.54
N LEU A 16 3.55 -12.08 8.44
CA LEU A 16 2.62 -11.35 7.59
C LEU A 16 1.29 -11.07 8.29
N ALA A 17 0.80 -12.02 9.08
CA ALA A 17 -0.43 -11.85 9.86
C ALA A 17 -0.28 -10.73 10.90
N ASP A 18 0.85 -10.68 11.62
CA ASP A 18 1.16 -9.61 12.58
C ASP A 18 1.28 -8.25 11.88
N LEU A 19 1.95 -8.22 10.73
CA LEU A 19 2.09 -7.01 9.93
C LEU A 19 0.73 -6.47 9.47
N LEU A 20 -0.16 -7.34 9.00
CA LEU A 20 -1.51 -6.95 8.60
C LEU A 20 -2.36 -6.51 9.79
N ALA A 21 -2.24 -7.17 10.94
CA ALA A 21 -2.94 -6.77 12.14
C ALA A 21 -2.56 -5.32 12.53
N CYS A 22 -1.28 -5.03 12.65
CA CYS A 22 -0.79 -3.71 13.06
C CYS A 22 -1.02 -2.60 12.02
N GLU A 23 -0.75 -2.90 10.75
CA GLU A 23 -0.73 -1.86 9.70
C GLU A 23 -2.09 -1.65 9.02
N VAL A 24 -2.96 -2.66 9.05
CA VAL A 24 -4.23 -2.62 8.35
C VAL A 24 -5.41 -2.78 9.31
N PHE A 25 -5.48 -3.86 10.07
CA PHE A 25 -6.68 -4.17 10.84
C PHE A 25 -6.90 -3.21 12.01
N ASP A 26 -5.84 -2.79 12.69
CA ASP A 26 -5.92 -1.80 13.78
C ASP A 26 -6.41 -0.43 13.28
N LYS A 27 -6.11 -0.09 12.03
CA LYS A 27 -6.43 1.22 11.44
C LYS A 27 -7.75 1.24 10.70
N TYR A 28 -8.13 0.14 10.06
CA TYR A 28 -9.26 0.07 9.12
C TYR A 28 -10.30 -0.99 9.49
N GLY A 29 -10.03 -1.78 10.51
CA GLY A 29 -10.86 -2.92 10.90
C GLY A 29 -10.54 -4.19 10.08
N VAL A 30 -11.08 -5.31 10.55
CA VAL A 30 -10.92 -6.61 9.90
C VAL A 30 -11.81 -6.66 8.65
N PRO A 31 -11.25 -7.00 7.47
CA PRO A 31 -12.02 -7.03 6.23
C PRO A 31 -12.96 -8.24 6.18
N LEU A 32 -14.02 -8.16 5.39
CA LEU A 32 -14.91 -9.30 5.13
C LEU A 32 -14.25 -10.41 4.31
N GLY A 33 -13.23 -10.06 3.52
CA GLY A 33 -12.51 -11.00 2.69
C GLY A 33 -11.18 -10.47 2.21
N ILE A 34 -10.26 -11.37 1.95
CA ILE A 34 -8.93 -11.09 1.40
C ILE A 34 -8.78 -11.86 0.09
N VAL A 35 -8.38 -11.15 -0.95
CA VAL A 35 -7.96 -11.72 -2.23
C VAL A 35 -6.44 -11.68 -2.30
N SER A 36 -5.80 -12.79 -2.60
CA SER A 36 -4.35 -12.89 -2.71
C SER A 36 -3.96 -13.80 -3.88
N ASP A 37 -2.70 -13.77 -4.24
CA ASP A 37 -2.12 -14.77 -5.13
C ASP A 37 -2.04 -16.15 -4.44
N ARG A 38 -1.46 -17.12 -5.15
CA ARG A 38 -1.24 -18.50 -4.65
C ARG A 38 0.14 -18.69 -4.04
N GLY A 39 0.78 -17.63 -3.58
CA GLY A 39 2.06 -17.73 -2.88
C GLY A 39 2.00 -18.67 -1.68
N ALA A 40 3.14 -19.26 -1.31
CA ALA A 40 3.24 -20.24 -0.24
C ALA A 40 2.70 -19.74 1.10
N VAL A 41 2.85 -18.46 1.40
CA VAL A 41 2.32 -17.83 2.61
C VAL A 41 0.79 -17.93 2.64
N PHE A 42 0.12 -17.56 1.55
CA PHE A 42 -1.34 -17.50 1.46
C PHE A 42 -2.00 -18.86 1.31
N THR A 43 -1.26 -19.90 0.92
CA THR A 43 -1.73 -21.29 0.83
C THR A 43 -1.42 -22.10 2.08
N SER A 44 -0.66 -21.56 3.04
CA SER A 44 -0.27 -22.23 4.28
C SER A 44 -1.48 -22.56 5.17
N ASP A 45 -1.32 -23.57 6.01
CA ASP A 45 -2.31 -23.94 7.02
C ASP A 45 -2.48 -22.85 8.07
N PHE A 46 -1.37 -22.18 8.45
CA PHE A 46 -1.41 -21.06 9.36
C PHE A 46 -2.31 -19.94 8.82
N TRP A 47 -2.10 -19.53 7.57
CA TRP A 47 -2.89 -18.46 6.94
C TRP A 47 -4.38 -18.82 6.82
N ARG A 48 -4.66 -20.07 6.50
CA ARG A 48 -6.03 -20.59 6.46
C ARG A 48 -6.71 -20.49 7.83
N THR A 49 -6.02 -20.93 8.89
CA THR A 49 -6.52 -20.88 10.27
C THR A 49 -6.69 -19.45 10.76
N PHE A 50 -5.73 -18.57 10.47
CA PHE A 50 -5.79 -17.16 10.79
C PHE A 50 -7.03 -16.48 10.20
N CYS A 51 -7.25 -16.64 8.90
CA CYS A 51 -8.44 -16.09 8.24
C CYS A 51 -9.74 -16.69 8.79
N TRP A 52 -9.75 -17.98 9.10
CA TRP A 52 -10.91 -18.66 9.69
C TRP A 52 -11.28 -18.08 11.06
N ASN A 53 -10.31 -17.90 11.94
CA ASN A 53 -10.51 -17.36 13.28
C ASN A 53 -11.05 -15.92 13.25
N LEU A 54 -10.60 -15.13 12.29
CA LEU A 54 -11.07 -13.76 12.09
C LEU A 54 -12.36 -13.67 11.27
N LYS A 55 -12.92 -14.81 10.83
CA LYS A 55 -14.10 -14.89 9.95
C LYS A 55 -13.92 -14.15 8.62
N VAL A 56 -12.68 -14.08 8.14
CA VAL A 56 -12.31 -13.47 6.87
C VAL A 56 -12.43 -14.50 5.74
N ARG A 57 -13.19 -14.17 4.70
CA ARG A 57 -13.28 -15.00 3.51
C ARG A 57 -11.99 -14.91 2.68
N ARG A 58 -11.35 -16.04 2.49
CA ARG A 58 -10.13 -16.16 1.68
C ARG A 58 -10.49 -16.49 0.25
N ARG A 59 -9.96 -15.71 -0.69
CA ARG A 59 -10.07 -15.96 -2.14
C ARG A 59 -8.67 -15.93 -2.73
N LEU A 60 -8.27 -17.05 -3.32
CA LEU A 60 -7.02 -17.13 -4.07
C LEU A 60 -7.31 -16.74 -5.52
N SER A 61 -6.54 -15.79 -6.07
CA SER A 61 -6.66 -15.42 -7.47
C SER A 61 -6.32 -16.60 -8.36
N THR A 62 -7.07 -16.77 -9.44
CA THR A 62 -6.78 -17.78 -10.46
C THR A 62 -6.14 -17.09 -11.66
N ALA A 63 -5.23 -17.77 -12.37
CA ALA A 63 -4.52 -17.25 -13.55
C ALA A 63 -5.45 -16.79 -14.70
N TYR A 64 -6.76 -16.94 -14.56
CA TYR A 64 -7.77 -16.66 -15.59
C TYR A 64 -8.70 -15.47 -15.28
N HIS A 65 -8.38 -14.65 -14.27
CA HIS A 65 -9.14 -13.41 -13.98
C HIS A 65 -8.26 -12.17 -14.09
N PRO A 66 -7.94 -11.72 -15.32
CA PRO A 66 -7.05 -10.58 -15.56
C PRO A 66 -7.59 -9.25 -15.04
N GLN A 67 -8.89 -9.14 -14.74
CA GLN A 67 -9.49 -7.88 -14.28
C GLN A 67 -9.19 -7.55 -12.82
N THR A 68 -9.05 -8.56 -11.95
CA THR A 68 -8.69 -8.34 -10.54
C THR A 68 -7.18 -8.11 -10.38
N ASP A 69 -6.37 -8.75 -11.22
CA ASP A 69 -4.92 -8.63 -11.20
C ASP A 69 -4.44 -7.33 -11.91
N GLY A 70 -5.19 -6.84 -12.90
CA GLY A 70 -4.80 -5.69 -13.70
C GLY A 70 -4.67 -4.36 -12.93
N GLU A 71 -5.50 -4.13 -11.92
CA GLU A 71 -5.38 -2.92 -11.06
C GLU A 71 -4.17 -3.02 -10.13
N THR A 72 -3.98 -4.18 -9.50
CA THR A 72 -2.82 -4.43 -8.62
C THR A 72 -1.52 -4.39 -9.41
N GLU A 73 -1.48 -4.99 -10.60
CA GLU A 73 -0.31 -4.99 -11.47
C GLU A 73 0.05 -3.57 -11.95
N ARG A 74 -0.94 -2.79 -12.37
CA ARG A 74 -0.74 -1.39 -12.76
C ARG A 74 -0.27 -0.53 -11.57
N GLN A 75 -0.78 -0.79 -10.39
CA GLN A 75 -0.37 -0.13 -9.16
C GLN A 75 1.08 -0.46 -8.81
N ASN A 76 1.48 -1.73 -8.92
CA ASN A 76 2.85 -2.17 -8.71
C ASN A 76 3.81 -1.52 -9.72
N GLN A 77 3.44 -1.46 -10.99
CA GLN A 77 4.24 -0.77 -12.02
C GLN A 77 4.44 0.72 -11.70
N THR A 78 3.40 1.39 -11.23
CA THR A 78 3.47 2.80 -10.83
C THR A 78 4.40 2.98 -9.64
N LEU A 79 4.30 2.11 -8.63
CA LEU A 79 5.18 2.12 -7.46
C LEU A 79 6.64 1.85 -7.85
N GLU A 80 6.89 0.84 -8.65
CA GLU A 80 8.24 0.52 -9.14
C GLU A 80 8.87 1.68 -9.91
N HIS A 81 8.08 2.32 -10.77
CA HIS A 81 8.54 3.49 -11.51
C HIS A 81 8.91 4.64 -10.56
N TYR A 82 8.05 4.94 -9.59
CA TYR A 82 8.32 5.95 -8.58
C TYR A 82 9.61 5.65 -7.80
N LEU A 83 9.73 4.44 -7.29
CA LEU A 83 10.92 4.03 -6.54
C LEU A 83 12.19 4.09 -7.38
N ARG A 84 12.11 3.70 -8.66
CA ARG A 84 13.26 3.74 -9.58
C ARG A 84 13.74 5.17 -9.85
N VAL A 85 12.83 6.13 -9.91
CA VAL A 85 13.15 7.54 -10.15
C VAL A 85 13.75 8.20 -8.91
N TYR A 86 13.22 7.90 -7.72
CA TYR A 86 13.55 8.62 -6.49
C TYR A 86 14.52 7.87 -5.57
N ALA A 87 14.65 6.55 -5.69
CA ALA A 87 15.68 5.83 -4.98
C ALA A 87 17.06 6.19 -5.54
N GLY A 88 17.98 6.60 -4.67
CA GLY A 88 19.34 6.91 -5.06
C GLY A 88 20.05 5.74 -5.73
N SER A 89 21.23 5.98 -6.27
CA SER A 89 22.03 4.98 -6.99
C SER A 89 22.36 3.72 -6.17
N ARG A 90 22.30 3.80 -4.86
CA ARG A 90 22.49 2.65 -3.95
C ARG A 90 21.21 1.86 -3.69
N GLN A 91 20.05 2.42 -4.00
CA GLN A 91 18.73 1.81 -3.78
C GLN A 91 18.49 1.29 -2.33
N ASP A 92 19.17 1.88 -1.35
CA ASP A 92 19.11 1.47 0.06
C ASP A 92 18.04 2.22 0.86
N ASN A 93 17.49 3.29 0.30
CA ASN A 93 16.50 4.16 0.95
C ASN A 93 15.05 3.95 0.47
N TRP A 94 14.80 2.93 -0.34
CA TRP A 94 13.48 2.70 -0.96
C TRP A 94 12.33 2.55 0.06
N ALA A 95 12.61 1.92 1.21
CA ALA A 95 11.60 1.74 2.26
C ALA A 95 11.09 3.08 2.81
N GLY A 96 11.98 4.07 2.94
CA GLY A 96 11.60 5.43 3.37
C GLY A 96 10.76 6.18 2.34
N LEU A 97 10.86 5.81 1.07
CA LEU A 97 10.09 6.45 -0.01
C LEU A 97 8.65 5.88 -0.12
N LEU A 98 8.36 4.74 0.50
CA LEU A 98 7.04 4.11 0.40
C LEU A 98 5.91 4.99 0.92
N SER A 99 6.13 5.73 2.00
CA SER A 99 5.11 6.63 2.57
C SER A 99 4.76 7.76 1.61
N ALA A 100 5.76 8.33 0.94
CA ALA A 100 5.54 9.38 -0.05
C ALA A 100 4.85 8.83 -1.32
N ALA A 101 5.25 7.63 -1.76
CA ALA A 101 4.61 6.94 -2.88
C ALA A 101 3.14 6.59 -2.57
N GLU A 102 2.86 6.10 -1.37
CA GLU A 102 1.51 5.81 -0.88
C GLU A 102 0.64 7.08 -0.88
N PHE A 103 1.17 8.16 -0.35
CA PHE A 103 0.49 9.45 -0.32
C PHE A 103 0.19 9.96 -1.74
N ALA A 104 1.18 9.96 -2.63
CA ALA A 104 1.01 10.39 -4.01
C ALA A 104 -0.05 9.54 -4.74
N TYR A 105 -0.02 8.21 -4.60
CA TYR A 105 -1.00 7.32 -5.18
C TYR A 105 -2.42 7.59 -4.67
N ASN A 106 -2.59 7.67 -3.35
CA ASN A 106 -3.89 7.85 -2.73
C ASN A 106 -4.52 9.24 -2.99
N ASN A 107 -3.70 10.21 -3.40
CA ASN A 107 -4.16 11.56 -3.77
C ASN A 107 -4.30 11.79 -5.28
N SER A 108 -3.87 10.84 -6.10
CA SER A 108 -4.02 10.92 -7.54
C SER A 108 -5.44 10.55 -7.98
N MET A 109 -5.91 11.21 -9.04
CA MET A 109 -7.21 10.89 -9.65
C MET A 109 -7.18 9.49 -10.24
N HIS A 110 -8.14 8.67 -9.87
CA HIS A 110 -8.34 7.35 -10.46
C HIS A 110 -9.45 7.39 -11.49
N SER A 111 -9.17 6.91 -12.69
CA SER A 111 -10.13 6.91 -13.80
C SER A 111 -11.41 6.11 -13.50
N THR A 112 -11.28 5.02 -12.74
CA THR A 112 -12.40 4.13 -12.39
C THR A 112 -13.40 4.80 -11.45
N THR A 113 -12.92 5.63 -10.51
CA THR A 113 -13.77 6.25 -9.49
C THR A 113 -14.02 7.73 -9.73
N GLY A 114 -13.25 8.36 -10.64
CA GLY A 114 -13.32 9.80 -10.91
C GLY A 114 -12.87 10.67 -9.73
N MET A 115 -12.24 10.08 -8.72
CA MET A 115 -11.74 10.80 -7.54
C MET A 115 -10.52 10.10 -6.93
N PRO A 116 -9.72 10.81 -6.12
CA PRO A 116 -8.62 10.21 -5.37
C PRO A 116 -9.11 9.15 -4.37
N PRO A 117 -8.39 8.04 -4.20
CA PRO A 117 -8.74 7.01 -3.21
C PRO A 117 -8.89 7.53 -1.78
N PHE A 118 -8.06 8.48 -1.37
CA PHE A 118 -8.16 9.12 -0.06
C PHE A 118 -9.50 9.86 0.09
N GLN A 119 -9.92 10.61 -0.91
CA GLN A 119 -11.19 11.33 -0.90
C GLN A 119 -12.37 10.35 -0.87
N ALA A 120 -12.30 9.26 -1.62
CA ALA A 120 -13.34 8.23 -1.62
C ALA A 120 -13.50 7.57 -0.23
N TYR A 121 -12.41 7.44 0.52
CA TYR A 121 -12.41 6.84 1.85
C TYR A 121 -12.80 7.82 2.96
N THR A 122 -12.27 9.05 2.94
CA THR A 122 -12.45 10.04 4.02
C THR A 122 -13.55 11.06 3.75
N GLY A 123 -14.02 11.17 2.50
CA GLY A 123 -14.96 12.21 2.07
C GLY A 123 -14.32 13.58 1.82
N THR A 124 -13.03 13.76 2.14
CA THR A 124 -12.32 15.04 2.01
C THR A 124 -11.03 14.89 1.21
N LYS A 125 -10.67 15.94 0.46
CA LYS A 125 -9.33 16.00 -0.14
C LYS A 125 -8.32 16.38 0.93
N PRO A 126 -7.18 15.69 1.02
CA PRO A 126 -6.10 16.17 1.86
C PRO A 126 -5.64 17.52 1.30
N SER A 127 -5.68 18.55 2.13
CA SER A 127 -5.09 19.83 1.80
C SER A 127 -3.63 19.83 2.26
N TYR A 128 -2.71 20.12 1.36
CA TYR A 128 -1.40 20.60 1.79
C TYR A 128 -1.62 21.91 2.54
N ARG A 129 -1.30 21.94 3.81
CA ARG A 129 -1.08 23.22 4.46
C ARG A 129 0.24 23.74 3.90
N GLU A 130 0.19 24.86 3.22
CA GLU A 130 1.43 25.58 2.93
C GLU A 130 2.21 25.75 4.23
N PRO A 131 3.54 25.54 4.21
CA PRO A 131 4.36 25.81 5.39
C PRO A 131 4.08 27.24 5.86
N VAL A 132 3.72 27.39 7.13
CA VAL A 132 3.54 28.73 7.70
C VAL A 132 4.87 29.47 7.53
N GLU A 133 4.86 30.56 6.76
CA GLU A 133 6.03 31.41 6.62
C GLU A 133 6.52 31.79 8.02
N GLY A 134 7.73 31.37 8.36
CA GLY A 134 8.37 31.62 9.66
C GLY A 134 8.94 30.37 10.35
N ASN A 135 8.68 29.18 9.91
CA ASN A 135 9.17 27.93 10.54
C ASN A 135 9.98 27.05 9.59
N ARG A 136 10.74 27.66 8.66
CA ARG A 136 11.74 26.92 7.88
C ARG A 136 12.96 26.67 8.75
N PRO A 137 13.36 25.41 8.97
CA PRO A 137 14.71 25.14 9.46
C PRO A 137 15.72 25.71 8.46
N GLU A 138 16.66 26.49 8.90
CA GLU A 138 17.74 27.02 8.06
C GLU A 138 18.51 25.84 7.47
N GLY A 139 18.46 25.63 6.15
CA GLY A 139 19.25 24.64 5.43
C GLY A 139 18.49 23.69 4.50
N GLU A 140 17.17 23.73 4.39
CA GLU A 140 16.45 22.90 3.42
C GLU A 140 16.38 23.52 2.03
N VAL A 141 16.88 22.77 1.04
CA VAL A 141 16.78 23.11 -0.39
C VAL A 141 15.31 22.97 -0.82
N PRO A 142 14.74 23.92 -1.57
CA PRO A 142 13.36 23.81 -2.04
C PRO A 142 13.21 22.58 -2.97
N ILE A 143 12.23 21.75 -2.66
CA ILE A 143 11.77 20.70 -3.61
C ILE A 143 11.05 21.46 -4.73
N VAL A 144 11.72 21.58 -5.86
CA VAL A 144 11.10 22.13 -7.08
C VAL A 144 10.15 21.06 -7.62
N SER A 145 8.88 21.41 -7.67
CA SER A 145 7.81 20.66 -8.34
C SER A 145 8.02 20.54 -9.83
#